data_59365c6a026c6d9fb48e703477a62279
#
_entry.id   59365c6a026c6d9fb48e703477a62279
#
_cell.length_a   1.000
_cell.length_b   1.000
_cell.length_c   1.000
_cell.angle_alpha   90.00
_cell.angle_beta   90.00
_cell.angle_gamma   90.00
#
_symmetry.space_group_name_H-M   'P 1'
#
loop_
_entity.id
_entity.type
_entity.pdbx_description
1 polymer ?
#
loop_
_entity_poly.entity_id
_entity_poly.type
_entity_poly.pdbx_seq_one_letter_code
_entity_poly.pdbx_strand_id
1 'polypeptide(L)'
;MVLPNFKENLEKYAKLLVANGVNVQPGHTLALSIDVEQRELAHLIVKEAYALGAHEVIVQWADDFVNREKFLHAPMDRLDNVPEYKIAEMNYLLENKASRLGVRSSDPGALNGVDAEKLSASAKAMGIAMKPMRIATQSNKVSWTVAAAAGLEWAKKVFPNAASDEEAVDLLWDQIFKTCRVYEEDPVKAWEEHAAILKSKAEMLNKEQFSALHYTAPGTDLTLGLPKNHVWESAGAINAQGEGFLPNMPTEEVFTAPDFRRADGCVTSTKPLSYNGNIIEGIKVTFENGEIVDITAEKGDQVMKDLVFKNAGARALGECALVPDPSPISQSGITFFNTLFDENASNHLAIGAAYATSVVGGAEMSEEELEAAGLNRSDVHVDFMIGSNQMDIDGIREDGTRVPLFRNGDWAI
;
A
#
# COMPACT_ATOMS: atom_id res chain seq x y z
N MET A 1 -24.46 17.14 1.86
CA MET A 1 -24.86 16.86 0.44
C MET A 1 -25.07 15.37 0.37
N VAL A 2 -26.14 14.87 -0.19
CA VAL A 2 -26.26 13.42 -0.40
C VAL A 2 -25.61 13.10 -1.74
N LEU A 3 -24.59 12.24 -1.73
CA LEU A 3 -23.88 11.86 -2.95
C LEU A 3 -24.86 11.20 -3.95
N PRO A 4 -25.02 11.73 -5.18
CA PRO A 4 -25.96 11.18 -6.14
C PRO A 4 -25.68 9.70 -6.44
N ASN A 5 -26.73 8.89 -6.54
CA ASN A 5 -26.64 7.46 -6.86
C ASN A 5 -25.72 6.65 -5.92
N PHE A 6 -25.56 7.12 -4.67
CA PHE A 6 -24.64 6.51 -3.71
C PHE A 6 -24.83 4.99 -3.59
N LYS A 7 -26.08 4.54 -3.45
CA LYS A 7 -26.37 3.11 -3.30
C LYS A 7 -25.94 2.29 -4.52
N GLU A 8 -26.23 2.79 -5.74
CA GLU A 8 -25.80 2.13 -6.98
C GLU A 8 -24.26 2.06 -7.08
N ASN A 9 -23.59 3.16 -6.75
CA ASN A 9 -22.13 3.21 -6.74
C ASN A 9 -21.54 2.28 -5.68
N LEU A 10 -22.17 2.17 -4.51
CA LEU A 10 -21.74 1.25 -3.46
C LEU A 10 -21.91 -0.23 -3.90
N GLU A 11 -22.97 -0.55 -4.64
CA GLU A 11 -23.17 -1.87 -5.25
C GLU A 11 -22.10 -2.18 -6.31
N LYS A 12 -21.79 -1.22 -7.20
CA LYS A 12 -20.70 -1.33 -8.18
C LYS A 12 -19.35 -1.54 -7.49
N TYR A 13 -19.09 -0.79 -6.41
CA TYR A 13 -17.86 -0.90 -5.65
C TYR A 13 -17.72 -2.28 -4.98
N ALA A 14 -18.78 -2.77 -4.32
CA ALA A 14 -18.78 -4.11 -3.73
C ALA A 14 -18.49 -5.20 -4.77
N LYS A 15 -19.15 -5.12 -5.94
CA LYS A 15 -18.88 -6.04 -7.06
C LYS A 15 -17.44 -5.98 -7.53
N LEU A 16 -16.88 -4.78 -7.68
CA LEU A 16 -15.49 -4.57 -8.07
C LEU A 16 -14.51 -5.24 -7.10
N LEU A 17 -14.70 -5.03 -5.79
CA LEU A 17 -13.84 -5.62 -4.76
C LEU A 17 -13.86 -7.15 -4.75
N VAL A 18 -15.02 -7.74 -5.02
CA VAL A 18 -15.19 -9.20 -5.00
C VAL A 18 -14.75 -9.84 -6.30
N ALA A 19 -15.07 -9.23 -7.45
CA ALA A 19 -14.81 -9.82 -8.77
C ALA A 19 -13.36 -9.58 -9.25
N ASN A 20 -12.82 -8.36 -9.06
CA ASN A 20 -11.45 -8.02 -9.50
C ASN A 20 -10.48 -7.98 -8.33
N GLY A 21 -10.89 -7.40 -7.19
CA GLY A 21 -10.04 -7.35 -6.00
C GLY A 21 -9.57 -8.75 -5.63
N VAL A 22 -10.32 -9.44 -4.83
CA VAL A 22 -9.97 -10.82 -4.38
C VAL A 22 -10.27 -11.91 -5.41
N ASN A 23 -10.96 -11.60 -6.49
CA ASN A 23 -11.35 -12.54 -7.55
C ASN A 23 -11.96 -13.84 -7.01
N VAL A 24 -13.07 -13.74 -6.29
CA VAL A 24 -13.76 -14.89 -5.70
C VAL A 24 -14.18 -15.88 -6.77
N GLN A 25 -13.77 -17.14 -6.61
CA GLN A 25 -14.14 -18.25 -7.48
C GLN A 25 -15.15 -19.20 -6.79
N PRO A 26 -15.93 -19.99 -7.55
CA PRO A 26 -16.83 -21.00 -6.97
C PRO A 26 -16.10 -21.94 -6.01
N GLY A 27 -16.64 -22.09 -4.81
CA GLY A 27 -16.07 -22.92 -3.75
C GLY A 27 -15.05 -22.21 -2.85
N HIS A 28 -14.69 -20.94 -3.10
CA HIS A 28 -13.77 -20.20 -2.23
C HIS A 28 -14.39 -19.87 -0.87
N THR A 29 -13.55 -19.79 0.15
CA THR A 29 -13.83 -19.11 1.42
C THR A 29 -13.31 -17.69 1.32
N LEU A 30 -14.12 -16.70 1.68
CA LEU A 30 -13.74 -15.28 1.77
C LEU A 30 -13.68 -14.83 3.24
N ALA A 31 -12.55 -14.32 3.69
CA ALA A 31 -12.42 -13.61 4.96
C ALA A 31 -12.48 -12.09 4.69
N LEU A 32 -13.57 -11.46 5.11
CA LEU A 32 -13.78 -10.02 5.00
C LEU A 32 -13.48 -9.35 6.35
N SER A 33 -12.45 -8.51 6.41
CA SER A 33 -12.18 -7.62 7.54
C SER A 33 -12.67 -6.22 7.22
N ILE A 34 -13.60 -5.69 8.01
CA ILE A 34 -14.29 -4.42 7.73
C ILE A 34 -14.76 -3.76 9.02
N ASP A 35 -14.77 -2.43 9.05
CA ASP A 35 -15.26 -1.68 10.20
C ASP A 35 -16.79 -1.76 10.33
N VAL A 36 -17.28 -1.79 11.57
CA VAL A 36 -18.71 -1.93 11.88
C VAL A 36 -19.56 -0.80 11.29
N GLU A 37 -18.97 0.39 11.10
CA GLU A 37 -19.64 1.52 10.43
C GLU A 37 -20.00 1.20 8.97
N GLN A 38 -19.29 0.30 8.33
CA GLN A 38 -19.44 -0.06 6.91
C GLN A 38 -20.37 -1.26 6.69
N ARG A 39 -21.36 -1.43 7.57
CA ARG A 39 -22.28 -2.57 7.52
C ARG A 39 -23.00 -2.74 6.18
N GLU A 40 -23.40 -1.63 5.53
CA GLU A 40 -24.09 -1.69 4.23
C GLU A 40 -23.15 -2.26 3.14
N LEU A 41 -21.92 -1.76 3.06
CA LEU A 41 -20.91 -2.30 2.14
C LEU A 41 -20.62 -3.76 2.42
N ALA A 42 -20.48 -4.15 3.70
CA ALA A 42 -20.25 -5.55 4.08
C ALA A 42 -21.38 -6.47 3.58
N HIS A 43 -22.64 -6.05 3.72
CA HIS A 43 -23.78 -6.84 3.22
C HIS A 43 -23.74 -6.99 1.70
N LEU A 44 -23.35 -5.96 0.95
CA LEU A 44 -23.21 -6.01 -0.51
C LEU A 44 -22.05 -6.94 -0.91
N ILE A 45 -20.90 -6.84 -0.27
CA ILE A 45 -19.74 -7.73 -0.50
C ILE A 45 -20.13 -9.19 -0.26
N VAL A 46 -20.78 -9.50 0.86
CA VAL A 46 -21.25 -10.87 1.18
C VAL A 46 -22.21 -11.38 0.11
N LYS A 47 -23.17 -10.56 -0.31
CA LYS A 47 -24.13 -10.91 -1.37
C LYS A 47 -23.43 -11.21 -2.69
N GLU A 48 -22.49 -10.37 -3.12
CA GLU A 48 -21.73 -10.56 -4.37
C GLU A 48 -20.83 -11.80 -4.30
N ALA A 49 -20.16 -12.03 -3.15
CA ALA A 49 -19.32 -13.22 -2.99
C ALA A 49 -20.12 -14.53 -3.13
N TYR A 50 -21.30 -14.61 -2.51
CA TYR A 50 -22.18 -15.78 -2.69
C TYR A 50 -22.78 -15.87 -4.10
N ALA A 51 -23.04 -14.73 -4.76
CA ALA A 51 -23.51 -14.72 -6.15
C ALA A 51 -22.44 -15.29 -7.12
N LEU A 52 -21.15 -15.09 -6.82
CA LEU A 52 -20.03 -15.70 -7.56
C LEU A 52 -19.73 -17.14 -7.13
N GLY A 53 -20.48 -17.71 -6.18
CA GLY A 53 -20.35 -19.10 -5.76
C GLY A 53 -19.41 -19.35 -4.60
N ALA A 54 -19.10 -18.35 -3.78
CA ALA A 54 -18.33 -18.57 -2.55
C ALA A 54 -18.96 -19.70 -1.71
N HIS A 55 -18.13 -20.57 -1.16
CA HIS A 55 -18.58 -21.63 -0.24
C HIS A 55 -18.93 -21.04 1.13
N GLU A 56 -18.13 -20.10 1.60
CA GLU A 56 -18.28 -19.45 2.89
C GLU A 56 -17.77 -18.01 2.85
N VAL A 57 -18.43 -17.12 3.59
CA VAL A 57 -17.95 -15.75 3.85
C VAL A 57 -17.89 -15.51 5.35
N ILE A 58 -16.68 -15.26 5.86
CA ILE A 58 -16.42 -14.97 7.27
C ILE A 58 -16.20 -13.48 7.41
N VAL A 59 -17.06 -12.78 8.17
CA VAL A 59 -16.94 -11.34 8.40
C VAL A 59 -16.28 -11.09 9.74
N GLN A 60 -15.11 -10.45 9.71
CA GLN A 60 -14.35 -9.99 10.88
C GLN A 60 -14.60 -8.50 11.07
N TRP A 61 -15.47 -8.14 12.01
CA TRP A 61 -15.79 -6.76 12.32
C TRP A 61 -14.68 -6.09 13.13
N ALA A 62 -14.27 -4.90 12.70
CA ALA A 62 -13.40 -4.01 13.45
C ALA A 62 -14.22 -2.85 14.04
N ASP A 63 -13.76 -2.31 15.16
CA ASP A 63 -14.36 -1.15 15.82
C ASP A 63 -13.26 -0.41 16.57
N ASP A 64 -12.97 0.82 16.15
CA ASP A 64 -11.89 1.63 16.72
C ASP A 64 -12.14 1.98 18.18
N PHE A 65 -13.39 2.23 18.58
CA PHE A 65 -13.75 2.50 19.97
C PHE A 65 -13.47 1.28 20.86
N VAL A 66 -13.93 0.09 20.44
CA VAL A 66 -13.69 -1.16 21.18
C VAL A 66 -12.19 -1.46 21.28
N ASN A 67 -11.46 -1.24 20.19
CA ASN A 67 -10.02 -1.45 20.16
C ASN A 67 -9.28 -0.46 21.08
N ARG A 68 -9.67 0.82 21.07
CA ARG A 68 -9.13 1.83 21.99
C ARG A 68 -9.37 1.49 23.44
N GLU A 69 -10.62 1.16 23.82
CA GLU A 69 -10.98 0.78 25.19
C GLU A 69 -10.18 -0.44 25.68
N LYS A 70 -9.96 -1.41 24.79
CA LYS A 70 -9.09 -2.55 25.06
C LYS A 70 -7.68 -2.08 25.47
N PHE A 71 -7.05 -1.19 24.69
CA PHE A 71 -5.69 -0.71 25.01
C PHE A 71 -5.63 0.15 26.26
N LEU A 72 -6.65 0.94 26.54
CA LEU A 72 -6.71 1.75 27.75
C LEU A 72 -6.82 0.90 29.02
N HIS A 73 -7.63 -0.16 28.99
CA HIS A 73 -8.06 -0.87 30.19
C HIS A 73 -7.50 -2.28 30.35
N ALA A 74 -7.15 -2.97 29.26
CA ALA A 74 -6.61 -4.31 29.38
C ALA A 74 -5.23 -4.32 30.08
N PRO A 75 -4.97 -5.29 30.94
CA PRO A 75 -3.64 -5.47 31.54
C PRO A 75 -2.65 -5.99 30.49
N MET A 76 -1.34 -5.80 30.74
CA MET A 76 -0.27 -6.11 29.80
C MET A 76 -0.27 -7.59 29.38
N ASP A 77 -0.50 -8.52 30.31
CA ASP A 77 -0.56 -9.97 30.06
C ASP A 77 -1.67 -10.40 29.08
N ARG A 78 -2.62 -9.50 28.80
CA ARG A 78 -3.66 -9.68 27.78
C ARG A 78 -3.32 -9.02 26.46
N LEU A 79 -2.36 -8.13 26.43
CA LEU A 79 -1.93 -7.40 25.24
C LEU A 79 -0.68 -8.03 24.61
N ASP A 80 0.22 -8.57 25.42
CA ASP A 80 1.45 -9.25 24.98
C ASP A 80 1.23 -10.73 24.59
N ASN A 81 -0.02 -11.19 24.60
CA ASN A 81 -0.39 -12.55 24.24
C ASN A 81 -1.61 -12.57 23.30
N VAL A 82 -1.58 -13.45 22.28
CA VAL A 82 -2.70 -13.64 21.36
C VAL A 82 -3.56 -14.82 21.82
N PRO A 83 -4.88 -14.64 22.04
CA PRO A 83 -5.77 -15.71 22.47
C PRO A 83 -5.81 -16.87 21.47
N GLU A 84 -5.91 -18.10 22.00
CA GLU A 84 -5.93 -19.34 21.19
C GLU A 84 -7.03 -19.36 20.11
N TYR A 85 -8.21 -18.78 20.40
CA TYR A 85 -9.29 -18.74 19.40
C TYR A 85 -8.91 -17.94 18.15
N LYS A 86 -8.08 -16.90 18.25
CA LYS A 86 -7.57 -16.15 17.10
C LYS A 86 -6.57 -16.95 16.29
N ILE A 87 -5.75 -17.75 16.97
CA ILE A 87 -4.80 -18.67 16.32
C ILE A 87 -5.57 -19.77 15.58
N ALA A 88 -6.62 -20.31 16.22
CA ALA A 88 -7.48 -21.33 15.60
C ALA A 88 -8.22 -20.77 14.37
N GLU A 89 -8.74 -19.55 14.44
CA GLU A 89 -9.35 -18.86 13.29
C GLU A 89 -8.33 -18.67 12.16
N MET A 90 -7.12 -18.18 12.46
CA MET A 90 -6.06 -18.06 11.46
C MET A 90 -5.74 -19.40 10.79
N ASN A 91 -5.60 -20.46 11.57
CA ASN A 91 -5.31 -21.78 11.02
C ASN A 91 -6.44 -22.27 10.12
N TYR A 92 -7.70 -22.07 10.54
CA TYR A 92 -8.88 -22.40 9.72
C TYR A 92 -8.84 -21.68 8.38
N LEU A 93 -8.54 -20.37 8.36
CA LEU A 93 -8.43 -19.58 7.13
C LEU A 93 -7.30 -20.06 6.23
N LEU A 94 -6.15 -20.44 6.79
CA LEU A 94 -5.02 -20.98 6.05
C LEU A 94 -5.32 -22.34 5.43
N GLU A 95 -5.92 -23.26 6.22
CA GLU A 95 -6.30 -24.61 5.78
C GLU A 95 -7.33 -24.57 4.64
N ASN A 96 -8.27 -23.63 4.69
CA ASN A 96 -9.29 -23.42 3.67
C ASN A 96 -8.82 -22.49 2.53
N LYS A 97 -7.54 -22.06 2.51
CA LYS A 97 -6.98 -21.14 1.50
C LYS A 97 -7.86 -19.90 1.30
N ALA A 98 -8.40 -19.36 2.40
CA ALA A 98 -9.34 -18.27 2.35
C ALA A 98 -8.74 -17.03 1.68
N SER A 99 -9.44 -16.51 0.66
CA SER A 99 -9.16 -15.18 0.10
C SER A 99 -9.43 -14.12 1.15
N ARG A 100 -8.66 -13.03 1.14
CA ARG A 100 -8.72 -12.01 2.19
C ARG A 100 -9.04 -10.63 1.61
N LEU A 101 -10.17 -10.06 2.03
CA LEU A 101 -10.54 -8.69 1.70
C LEU A 101 -10.51 -7.84 2.96
N GLY A 102 -9.60 -6.86 2.99
CA GLY A 102 -9.50 -5.86 4.06
C GLY A 102 -10.02 -4.51 3.59
N VAL A 103 -11.15 -4.06 4.14
CA VAL A 103 -11.70 -2.72 3.89
C VAL A 103 -11.37 -1.82 5.07
N ARG A 104 -10.61 -0.76 4.80
CA ARG A 104 -10.08 0.16 5.81
C ARG A 104 -10.89 1.46 5.84
N SER A 105 -11.40 1.82 7.02
CA SER A 105 -12.08 3.09 7.26
C SER A 105 -11.70 3.73 8.60
N SER A 106 -10.62 3.20 9.22
CA SER A 106 -10.23 3.55 10.57
C SER A 106 -9.86 5.03 10.74
N ASP A 107 -10.19 5.58 11.90
CA ASP A 107 -9.72 6.88 12.36
C ASP A 107 -8.18 6.88 12.50
N PRO A 108 -7.46 7.75 11.75
CA PRO A 108 -6.01 7.89 11.90
C PRO A 108 -5.56 8.33 13.31
N GLY A 109 -6.49 8.85 14.12
CA GLY A 109 -6.26 9.30 15.49
C GLY A 109 -6.79 8.36 16.58
N ALA A 110 -7.38 7.21 16.23
CA ALA A 110 -8.08 6.31 17.16
C ALA A 110 -7.27 5.94 18.41
N LEU A 111 -5.97 5.74 18.26
CA LEU A 111 -5.08 5.33 19.34
C LEU A 111 -4.25 6.47 19.96
N ASN A 112 -4.58 7.74 19.65
CA ASN A 112 -3.89 8.88 20.23
C ASN A 112 -4.01 8.88 21.77
N GLY A 113 -2.86 9.04 22.46
CA GLY A 113 -2.79 9.06 23.92
C GLY A 113 -2.86 7.68 24.59
N VAL A 114 -2.90 6.59 23.83
CA VAL A 114 -2.70 5.23 24.36
C VAL A 114 -1.22 5.02 24.67
N ASP A 115 -0.95 4.24 25.70
CA ASP A 115 0.41 3.90 26.13
C ASP A 115 1.16 3.17 25.01
N ALA A 116 2.29 3.74 24.59
CA ALA A 116 3.13 3.21 23.50
C ALA A 116 3.71 1.82 23.82
N GLU A 117 3.98 1.50 25.10
CA GLU A 117 4.45 0.18 25.51
C GLU A 117 3.37 -0.88 25.27
N LYS A 118 2.11 -0.58 25.59
CA LYS A 118 0.97 -1.46 25.33
C LYS A 118 0.77 -1.72 23.82
N LEU A 119 0.86 -0.67 23.01
CA LEU A 119 0.75 -0.79 21.55
C LEU A 119 1.88 -1.66 20.97
N SER A 120 3.12 -1.40 21.41
CA SER A 120 4.29 -2.16 20.96
C SER A 120 4.22 -3.64 21.37
N ALA A 121 3.87 -3.93 22.61
CA ALA A 121 3.72 -5.31 23.11
C ALA A 121 2.67 -6.08 22.30
N SER A 122 1.50 -5.48 22.07
CA SER A 122 0.42 -6.10 21.29
C SER A 122 0.82 -6.30 19.84
N ALA A 123 1.46 -5.32 19.22
CA ALA A 123 1.94 -5.42 17.83
C ALA A 123 2.96 -6.57 17.68
N LYS A 124 3.90 -6.67 18.61
CA LYS A 124 4.89 -7.76 18.64
C LYS A 124 4.23 -9.14 18.80
N ALA A 125 3.32 -9.28 19.76
CA ALA A 125 2.59 -10.54 19.99
C ALA A 125 1.79 -10.96 18.75
N MET A 126 1.04 -10.04 18.17
CA MET A 126 0.28 -10.27 16.92
C MET A 126 1.21 -10.60 15.75
N GLY A 127 2.33 -9.88 15.60
CA GLY A 127 3.31 -10.11 14.54
C GLY A 127 3.90 -11.52 14.56
N ILE A 128 4.17 -12.06 15.77
CA ILE A 128 4.64 -13.43 15.96
C ILE A 128 3.53 -14.44 15.66
N ALA A 129 2.36 -14.27 16.29
CA ALA A 129 1.27 -15.22 16.19
C ALA A 129 0.68 -15.31 14.76
N MET A 130 0.59 -14.17 14.04
CA MET A 130 0.03 -14.09 12.69
C MET A 130 1.10 -14.27 11.59
N LYS A 131 2.34 -14.60 11.93
CA LYS A 131 3.43 -14.81 10.96
C LYS A 131 3.05 -15.80 9.83
N PRO A 132 2.40 -16.96 10.10
CA PRO A 132 2.02 -17.88 9.03
C PRO A 132 1.07 -17.24 8.01
N MET A 133 0.08 -16.46 8.47
CA MET A 133 -0.85 -15.75 7.60
C MET A 133 -0.15 -14.65 6.80
N ARG A 134 0.75 -13.89 7.44
CA ARG A 134 1.53 -12.87 6.75
C ARG A 134 2.37 -13.46 5.63
N ILE A 135 3.07 -14.57 5.88
CA ILE A 135 3.84 -15.28 4.86
C ILE A 135 2.93 -15.75 3.71
N ALA A 136 1.77 -16.32 4.02
CA ALA A 136 0.83 -16.78 2.99
C ALA A 136 0.31 -15.63 2.11
N THR A 137 0.07 -14.46 2.71
CA THR A 137 -0.34 -13.24 2.00
C THR A 137 0.80 -12.70 1.15
N GLN A 138 1.97 -12.46 1.72
CA GLN A 138 3.13 -11.87 1.04
C GLN A 138 3.71 -12.75 -0.08
N SER A 139 3.53 -14.07 0.02
CA SER A 139 3.93 -15.02 -1.03
C SER A 139 2.80 -15.39 -1.99
N ASN A 140 1.69 -14.63 -1.99
CA ASN A 140 0.53 -14.84 -2.85
C ASN A 140 -0.02 -16.29 -2.82
N LYS A 141 0.08 -16.99 -1.68
CA LYS A 141 -0.53 -18.32 -1.54
C LYS A 141 -2.05 -18.28 -1.61
N VAL A 142 -2.63 -17.15 -1.28
CA VAL A 142 -4.06 -16.85 -1.36
C VAL A 142 -4.26 -15.48 -2.01
N SER A 143 -5.41 -15.25 -2.63
CA SER A 143 -5.79 -13.90 -3.09
C SER A 143 -6.02 -12.99 -1.89
N TRP A 144 -5.61 -11.74 -2.02
CA TRP A 144 -5.85 -10.74 -0.99
C TRP A 144 -6.00 -9.35 -1.60
N THR A 145 -6.82 -8.51 -0.97
CA THR A 145 -7.04 -7.14 -1.41
C THR A 145 -7.19 -6.23 -0.21
N VAL A 146 -6.53 -5.08 -0.28
CA VAL A 146 -6.77 -3.95 0.61
C VAL A 146 -7.54 -2.89 -0.16
N ALA A 147 -8.63 -2.43 0.43
CA ALA A 147 -9.47 -1.37 -0.10
C ALA A 147 -9.90 -0.43 1.03
N ALA A 148 -10.58 0.65 0.71
CA ALA A 148 -11.03 1.62 1.70
C ALA A 148 -12.54 1.87 1.66
N ALA A 149 -13.06 2.39 2.77
CA ALA A 149 -14.41 2.91 2.87
C ALA A 149 -14.40 4.18 3.73
N ALA A 150 -15.28 5.13 3.47
CA ALA A 150 -15.28 6.40 4.19
C ALA A 150 -15.80 6.24 5.62
N GLY A 151 -14.88 6.25 6.59
CA GLY A 151 -15.18 6.38 8.01
C GLY A 151 -15.34 7.85 8.40
N LEU A 152 -16.15 8.14 9.42
CA LEU A 152 -16.46 9.51 9.82
C LEU A 152 -15.23 10.30 10.25
N GLU A 153 -14.44 9.77 11.17
CA GLU A 153 -13.29 10.51 11.71
C GLU A 153 -12.16 10.65 10.67
N TRP A 154 -11.99 9.66 9.81
CA TRP A 154 -11.09 9.79 8.66
C TRP A 154 -11.56 10.87 7.69
N ALA A 155 -12.86 10.91 7.35
CA ALA A 155 -13.45 11.92 6.47
C ALA A 155 -13.26 13.35 7.02
N LYS A 156 -13.51 13.57 8.31
CA LYS A 156 -13.27 14.85 8.99
C LYS A 156 -11.83 15.29 8.95
N LYS A 157 -10.89 14.33 9.02
CA LYS A 157 -9.45 14.64 8.93
C LYS A 157 -9.07 15.05 7.51
N VAL A 158 -9.59 14.38 6.50
CA VAL A 158 -9.34 14.70 5.08
C VAL A 158 -10.04 16.00 4.67
N PHE A 159 -11.27 16.22 5.14
CA PHE A 159 -12.11 17.37 4.80
C PHE A 159 -12.47 18.22 6.02
N PRO A 160 -11.49 18.85 6.69
CA PRO A 160 -11.73 19.58 7.95
C PRO A 160 -12.61 20.83 7.78
N ASN A 161 -12.84 21.28 6.54
CA ASN A 161 -13.66 22.46 6.21
C ASN A 161 -15.04 22.08 5.69
N ALA A 162 -15.46 20.81 5.73
CA ALA A 162 -16.80 20.41 5.35
C ALA A 162 -17.85 21.05 6.26
N ALA A 163 -19.00 21.40 5.71
CA ALA A 163 -20.06 22.11 6.46
C ALA A 163 -20.78 21.21 7.48
N SER A 164 -20.68 19.88 7.33
CA SER A 164 -21.20 18.89 8.26
C SER A 164 -20.42 17.57 8.19
N ASP A 165 -20.63 16.71 9.17
CA ASP A 165 -20.06 15.37 9.23
C ASP A 165 -20.52 14.53 8.02
N GLU A 166 -21.78 14.62 7.62
CA GLU A 166 -22.32 13.93 6.44
C GLU A 166 -21.67 14.42 5.16
N GLU A 167 -21.41 15.72 5.04
CA GLU A 167 -20.71 16.26 3.87
C GLU A 167 -19.28 15.77 3.79
N ALA A 168 -18.57 15.69 4.92
CA ALA A 168 -17.21 15.14 4.94
C ALA A 168 -17.17 13.68 4.45
N VAL A 169 -18.11 12.86 4.93
CA VAL A 169 -18.24 11.44 4.53
C VAL A 169 -18.60 11.33 3.04
N ASP A 170 -19.56 12.14 2.56
CA ASP A 170 -19.92 12.18 1.14
C ASP A 170 -18.73 12.56 0.25
N LEU A 171 -17.95 13.58 0.64
CA LEU A 171 -16.75 14.00 -0.08
C LEU A 171 -15.69 12.90 -0.13
N LEU A 172 -15.49 12.18 0.96
CA LEU A 172 -14.51 11.08 0.99
C LEU A 172 -14.99 9.89 0.14
N TRP A 173 -16.26 9.52 0.20
CA TRP A 173 -16.83 8.51 -0.70
C TRP A 173 -16.71 8.91 -2.17
N ASP A 174 -16.94 10.17 -2.51
CA ASP A 174 -16.77 10.68 -3.88
C ASP A 174 -15.33 10.44 -4.37
N GLN A 175 -14.33 10.70 -3.53
CA GLN A 175 -12.94 10.45 -3.88
C GLN A 175 -12.61 8.95 -4.01
N ILE A 176 -13.11 8.12 -3.09
CA ILE A 176 -12.94 6.66 -3.17
C ILE A 176 -13.55 6.14 -4.48
N PHE A 177 -14.76 6.56 -4.82
CA PHE A 177 -15.41 6.13 -6.06
C PHE A 177 -14.67 6.60 -7.32
N LYS A 178 -14.17 7.84 -7.34
CA LYS A 178 -13.35 8.35 -8.45
C LYS A 178 -12.06 7.57 -8.63
N THR A 179 -11.29 7.41 -7.57
CA THR A 179 -9.99 6.75 -7.61
C THR A 179 -10.11 5.25 -7.89
N CYS A 180 -11.19 4.62 -7.45
CA CYS A 180 -11.53 3.23 -7.77
C CYS A 180 -12.32 3.07 -9.08
N ARG A 181 -12.48 4.12 -9.89
CA ARG A 181 -13.16 4.08 -11.20
C ARG A 181 -14.62 3.59 -11.13
N VAL A 182 -15.29 3.76 -9.98
CA VAL A 182 -16.67 3.29 -9.74
C VAL A 182 -17.68 4.05 -10.60
N TYR A 183 -17.35 5.29 -10.99
CA TYR A 183 -18.20 6.09 -11.85
C TYR A 183 -18.21 5.68 -13.32
N GLU A 184 -17.31 4.78 -13.72
CA GLU A 184 -17.35 4.20 -15.06
C GLU A 184 -18.62 3.36 -15.26
N GLU A 185 -19.02 3.17 -16.50
CA GLU A 185 -20.20 2.35 -16.83
C GLU A 185 -20.03 0.92 -16.30
N ASP A 186 -18.85 0.34 -16.53
CA ASP A 186 -18.42 -0.96 -16.02
C ASP A 186 -17.07 -0.83 -15.27
N PRO A 187 -17.07 -0.64 -13.94
CA PRO A 187 -15.84 -0.53 -13.17
C PRO A 187 -14.93 -1.76 -13.24
N VAL A 188 -15.51 -2.97 -13.38
CA VAL A 188 -14.75 -4.22 -13.52
C VAL A 188 -13.89 -4.17 -14.78
N LYS A 189 -14.50 -3.83 -15.91
CA LYS A 189 -13.82 -3.69 -17.19
C LYS A 189 -12.81 -2.54 -17.16
N ALA A 190 -13.15 -1.41 -16.58
CA ALA A 190 -12.23 -0.27 -16.45
C ALA A 190 -10.96 -0.64 -15.65
N TRP A 191 -11.09 -1.47 -14.64
CA TRP A 191 -9.94 -1.99 -13.89
C TRP A 191 -9.14 -3.06 -14.66
N GLU A 192 -9.79 -3.92 -15.44
CA GLU A 192 -9.08 -4.85 -16.33
C GLU A 192 -8.22 -4.10 -17.35
N GLU A 193 -8.76 -3.05 -17.95
CA GLU A 193 -8.04 -2.19 -18.89
C GLU A 193 -6.88 -1.44 -18.21
N HIS A 194 -7.12 -0.87 -17.02
CA HIS A 194 -6.10 -0.18 -16.24
C HIS A 194 -4.97 -1.13 -15.80
N ALA A 195 -5.30 -2.28 -15.25
CA ALA A 195 -4.32 -3.29 -14.86
C ALA A 195 -3.50 -3.79 -16.07
N ALA A 196 -4.12 -3.92 -17.25
CA ALA A 196 -3.41 -4.28 -18.48
C ALA A 196 -2.41 -3.20 -18.91
N ILE A 197 -2.74 -1.91 -18.73
CA ILE A 197 -1.82 -0.80 -18.99
C ILE A 197 -0.60 -0.88 -18.04
N LEU A 198 -0.83 -0.98 -16.74
CA LEU A 198 0.25 -1.09 -15.75
C LEU A 198 1.12 -2.33 -16.01
N LYS A 199 0.50 -3.46 -16.31
CA LYS A 199 1.21 -4.69 -16.68
C LYS A 199 2.10 -4.50 -17.91
N SER A 200 1.60 -3.82 -18.94
CA SER A 200 2.38 -3.50 -20.14
C SER A 200 3.62 -2.66 -19.82
N LYS A 201 3.50 -1.69 -18.91
CA LYS A 201 4.65 -0.89 -18.44
C LYS A 201 5.66 -1.75 -17.67
N ALA A 202 5.20 -2.58 -16.74
CA ALA A 202 6.06 -3.52 -16.02
C ALA A 202 6.79 -4.50 -16.95
N GLU A 203 6.09 -5.08 -17.93
CA GLU A 203 6.67 -5.99 -18.93
C GLU A 203 7.76 -5.30 -19.77
N MET A 204 7.55 -4.05 -20.16
CA MET A 204 8.55 -3.26 -20.88
C MET A 204 9.79 -3.01 -20.02
N LEU A 205 9.62 -2.58 -18.77
CA LEU A 205 10.72 -2.36 -17.81
C LEU A 205 11.48 -3.66 -17.52
N ASN A 206 10.77 -4.78 -17.36
CA ASN A 206 11.35 -6.11 -17.19
C ASN A 206 12.18 -6.57 -18.40
N LYS A 207 11.76 -6.21 -19.61
CA LYS A 207 12.51 -6.52 -20.83
C LYS A 207 13.78 -5.69 -20.97
N GLU A 208 13.72 -4.41 -20.61
CA GLU A 208 14.85 -3.48 -20.72
C GLU A 208 15.96 -3.77 -19.72
N GLN A 209 15.65 -4.26 -18.51
CA GLN A 209 16.59 -4.56 -17.45
C GLN A 209 17.61 -3.43 -17.24
N PHE A 210 17.12 -2.21 -16.98
CA PHE A 210 17.96 -1.06 -16.73
C PHE A 210 18.93 -1.30 -15.56
N SER A 211 20.17 -0.83 -15.69
CA SER A 211 21.15 -0.88 -14.62
C SER A 211 20.84 0.10 -13.49
N ALA A 212 20.18 1.22 -13.82
CA ALA A 212 19.82 2.26 -12.86
C ALA A 212 18.66 3.11 -13.38
N LEU A 213 18.05 3.87 -12.47
CA LEU A 213 17.15 4.98 -12.77
C LEU A 213 17.80 6.30 -12.36
N HIS A 214 17.56 7.37 -13.12
CA HIS A 214 17.98 8.71 -12.76
C HIS A 214 16.78 9.64 -12.70
N TYR A 215 16.52 10.20 -11.53
CA TYR A 215 15.41 11.10 -11.23
C TYR A 215 15.90 12.55 -11.22
N THR A 216 15.20 13.43 -11.93
CA THR A 216 15.48 14.86 -11.97
C THR A 216 14.20 15.66 -11.77
N ALA A 217 14.19 16.53 -10.76
CA ALA A 217 13.09 17.46 -10.45
C ALA A 217 13.64 18.61 -9.60
N PRO A 218 12.86 19.68 -9.32
CA PRO A 218 13.30 20.71 -8.37
C PRO A 218 13.64 20.13 -7.00
N GLY A 219 14.91 20.24 -6.58
CA GLY A 219 15.42 19.67 -5.32
C GLY A 219 15.70 18.16 -5.37
N THR A 220 15.62 17.54 -6.54
CA THR A 220 15.91 16.11 -6.75
C THR A 220 16.89 15.93 -7.89
N ASP A 221 18.00 15.25 -7.60
CA ASP A 221 18.97 14.72 -8.55
C ASP A 221 19.49 13.44 -7.92
N LEU A 222 18.89 12.30 -8.29
CA LEU A 222 19.11 11.01 -7.63
C LEU A 222 19.31 9.92 -8.68
N THR A 223 20.37 9.14 -8.51
CA THR A 223 20.58 7.91 -9.28
C THR A 223 20.37 6.70 -8.36
N LEU A 224 19.48 5.80 -8.74
CA LEU A 224 19.23 4.53 -8.07
C LEU A 224 19.68 3.37 -8.94
N GLY A 225 20.64 2.59 -8.47
CA GLY A 225 21.00 1.33 -9.12
C GLY A 225 19.91 0.28 -8.94
N LEU A 226 19.70 -0.55 -9.96
CA LEU A 226 18.78 -1.68 -9.90
C LEU A 226 19.55 -2.99 -9.78
N PRO A 227 19.06 -3.99 -9.02
CA PRO A 227 19.65 -5.31 -8.95
C PRO A 227 19.68 -5.99 -10.33
N LYS A 228 20.62 -6.90 -10.54
CA LYS A 228 20.51 -7.80 -11.69
C LYS A 228 19.31 -8.71 -11.53
N ASN A 229 18.61 -8.96 -12.65
CA ASN A 229 17.37 -9.74 -12.67
C ASN A 229 16.27 -9.17 -11.76
N HIS A 230 16.23 -7.83 -11.59
CA HIS A 230 15.12 -7.19 -10.91
C HIS A 230 13.81 -7.45 -11.66
N VAL A 231 12.72 -7.49 -10.90
CA VAL A 231 11.37 -7.69 -11.41
C VAL A 231 10.54 -6.47 -11.09
N TRP A 232 9.97 -5.84 -12.12
CA TRP A 232 8.92 -4.84 -11.97
C TRP A 232 7.58 -5.53 -11.82
N GLU A 233 6.88 -5.21 -10.77
CA GLU A 233 5.52 -5.64 -10.50
C GLU A 233 4.53 -4.53 -10.85
N SER A 234 3.26 -4.87 -10.96
CA SER A 234 2.18 -3.93 -11.30
C SER A 234 0.92 -4.23 -10.47
N ALA A 235 -0.21 -3.64 -10.83
CA ALA A 235 -1.47 -3.77 -10.08
C ALA A 235 -1.91 -5.20 -9.77
N GLY A 236 -1.60 -6.18 -10.61
CA GLY A 236 -2.11 -7.55 -10.50
C GLY A 236 -1.09 -8.54 -9.98
N ALA A 237 -1.55 -9.50 -9.20
CA ALA A 237 -0.79 -10.66 -8.74
C ALA A 237 -1.50 -11.97 -9.13
N ILE A 238 -0.79 -13.08 -9.04
CA ILE A 238 -1.34 -14.43 -9.29
C ILE A 238 -1.16 -15.26 -8.02
N ASN A 239 -2.24 -15.88 -7.54
CA ASN A 239 -2.17 -16.73 -6.36
C ASN A 239 -1.62 -18.14 -6.69
N ALA A 240 -1.42 -18.97 -5.66
CA ALA A 240 -0.88 -20.33 -5.82
C ALA A 240 -1.83 -21.29 -6.60
N GLN A 241 -3.07 -20.89 -6.85
CA GLN A 241 -4.04 -21.62 -7.67
C GLN A 241 -3.99 -21.19 -9.15
N GLY A 242 -3.16 -20.19 -9.49
CA GLY A 242 -3.05 -19.63 -10.84
C GLY A 242 -4.13 -18.58 -11.15
N GLU A 243 -4.80 -18.04 -10.14
CA GLU A 243 -5.87 -17.06 -10.27
C GLU A 243 -5.33 -15.65 -10.09
N GLY A 244 -5.66 -14.76 -11.05
CA GLY A 244 -5.28 -13.35 -10.97
C GLY A 244 -6.13 -12.60 -9.95
N PHE A 245 -5.55 -11.62 -9.24
CA PHE A 245 -6.25 -10.75 -8.30
C PHE A 245 -5.54 -9.38 -8.21
N LEU A 246 -6.18 -8.40 -7.57
CA LEU A 246 -5.61 -7.05 -7.37
C LEU A 246 -5.34 -6.82 -5.88
N PRO A 247 -4.08 -6.83 -5.43
CA PRO A 247 -3.71 -6.64 -4.01
C PRO A 247 -4.19 -5.32 -3.41
N ASN A 248 -4.12 -4.24 -4.17
CA ASN A 248 -4.49 -2.90 -3.72
C ASN A 248 -5.57 -2.30 -4.62
N MET A 249 -6.57 -1.65 -4.01
CA MET A 249 -7.60 -0.94 -4.73
C MET A 249 -7.95 0.37 -4.00
N PRO A 250 -7.52 1.51 -4.55
CA PRO A 250 -6.87 1.69 -5.85
C PRO A 250 -5.38 1.37 -5.88
N THR A 251 -4.80 1.25 -7.09
CA THR A 251 -3.37 1.28 -7.36
C THR A 251 -3.10 1.93 -8.73
N GLU A 252 -2.01 2.70 -8.84
CA GLU A 252 -1.60 3.44 -10.05
C GLU A 252 -0.12 3.15 -10.39
N GLU A 253 0.51 2.24 -9.68
CA GLU A 253 1.95 2.05 -9.68
C GLU A 253 2.46 0.87 -10.48
N VAL A 254 3.72 1.01 -10.88
CA VAL A 254 4.62 -0.08 -11.27
C VAL A 254 5.86 0.05 -10.40
N PHE A 255 6.24 -0.97 -9.66
CA PHE A 255 7.30 -0.88 -8.66
C PHE A 255 8.33 -2.00 -8.73
N THR A 256 9.50 -1.76 -8.17
CA THR A 256 10.57 -2.75 -7.94
C THR A 256 11.42 -2.31 -6.74
N ALA A 257 12.36 -3.15 -6.31
CA ALA A 257 13.34 -2.77 -5.32
C ALA A 257 14.62 -2.24 -5.98
N PRO A 258 15.20 -1.12 -5.50
CA PRO A 258 16.55 -0.71 -5.88
C PRO A 258 17.61 -1.62 -5.24
N ASP A 259 18.80 -1.64 -5.81
CA ASP A 259 19.98 -2.21 -5.14
C ASP A 259 20.38 -1.27 -3.98
N PHE A 260 20.18 -1.72 -2.76
CA PHE A 260 20.36 -0.90 -1.56
C PHE A 260 21.78 -0.32 -1.39
N ARG A 261 22.74 -0.82 -2.13
CA ARG A 261 24.16 -0.37 -2.13
C ARG A 261 24.44 0.74 -3.15
N ARG A 262 23.43 1.12 -3.97
CA ARG A 262 23.64 1.92 -5.18
C ARG A 262 22.63 3.05 -5.32
N ALA A 263 22.59 3.92 -4.32
CA ALA A 263 21.83 5.17 -4.36
C ALA A 263 22.80 6.32 -4.13
N ASP A 264 22.83 7.30 -5.04
CA ASP A 264 23.73 8.46 -4.96
C ASP A 264 22.97 9.72 -5.40
N GLY A 265 23.06 10.80 -4.60
CA GLY A 265 22.42 12.07 -4.87
C GLY A 265 21.43 12.50 -3.80
N CYS A 266 20.46 13.33 -4.17
CA CYS A 266 19.48 13.86 -3.23
C CYS A 266 18.07 13.81 -3.80
N VAL A 267 17.08 13.73 -2.90
CA VAL A 267 15.66 13.75 -3.25
C VAL A 267 14.87 14.59 -2.24
N THR A 268 13.86 15.29 -2.73
CA THR A 268 12.93 16.06 -1.91
C THR A 268 11.52 15.52 -2.07
N SER A 269 10.80 15.32 -0.96
CA SER A 269 9.39 14.93 -1.01
C SER A 269 8.52 16.05 -1.57
N THR A 270 7.48 15.67 -2.28
CA THR A 270 6.53 16.59 -2.92
C THR A 270 5.17 16.62 -2.23
N LYS A 271 4.90 15.62 -1.38
CA LYS A 271 3.65 15.49 -0.63
C LYS A 271 3.96 15.20 0.85
N PRO A 272 3.04 15.53 1.78
CA PRO A 272 3.16 15.15 3.18
C PRO A 272 3.16 13.63 3.36
N LEU A 273 3.92 13.16 4.35
CA LEU A 273 3.89 11.78 4.82
C LEU A 273 3.12 11.70 6.15
N SER A 274 2.15 10.80 6.24
CA SER A 274 1.49 10.44 7.50
C SER A 274 2.16 9.20 8.08
N TYR A 275 2.88 9.35 9.18
CA TYR A 275 3.60 8.25 9.81
C TYR A 275 3.44 8.26 11.34
N ASN A 276 2.95 7.15 11.91
CA ASN A 276 2.73 6.99 13.35
C ASN A 276 1.98 8.18 14.00
N GLY A 277 0.91 8.65 13.33
CA GLY A 277 0.09 9.78 13.80
C GLY A 277 0.73 11.17 13.62
N ASN A 278 1.92 11.24 13.05
CA ASN A 278 2.61 12.51 12.74
C ASN A 278 2.47 12.85 11.25
N ILE A 279 2.34 14.13 10.95
CA ILE A 279 2.45 14.66 9.59
C ILE A 279 3.85 15.20 9.40
N ILE A 280 4.54 14.68 8.39
CA ILE A 280 5.91 15.04 8.06
C ILE A 280 5.90 15.75 6.71
N GLU A 281 6.53 16.91 6.62
CA GLU A 281 6.49 17.75 5.42
C GLU A 281 7.91 18.21 5.04
N GLY A 282 8.16 18.39 3.73
CA GLY A 282 9.42 18.91 3.22
C GLY A 282 10.61 18.00 3.50
N ILE A 283 10.43 16.68 3.35
CA ILE A 283 11.50 15.71 3.57
C ILE A 283 12.58 15.89 2.50
N LYS A 284 13.84 15.97 2.93
CA LYS A 284 15.02 15.94 2.06
C LYS A 284 15.94 14.83 2.51
N VAL A 285 16.35 13.99 1.56
CA VAL A 285 17.23 12.84 1.81
C VAL A 285 18.44 12.93 0.92
N THR A 286 19.62 12.68 1.47
CA THR A 286 20.88 12.58 0.73
C THR A 286 21.44 11.17 0.85
N PHE A 287 21.80 10.60 -0.28
CA PHE A 287 22.36 9.25 -0.40
C PHE A 287 23.82 9.29 -0.86
N GLU A 288 24.63 8.41 -0.27
CA GLU A 288 25.99 8.12 -0.73
C GLU A 288 26.21 6.60 -0.68
N ASN A 289 26.54 5.99 -1.81
CA ASN A 289 26.77 4.54 -1.93
C ASN A 289 25.63 3.68 -1.33
N GLY A 290 24.40 4.08 -1.56
CA GLY A 290 23.19 3.39 -1.09
C GLY A 290 22.71 3.80 0.30
N GLU A 291 23.56 4.39 1.14
CA GLU A 291 23.19 4.80 2.49
C GLU A 291 22.62 6.22 2.56
N ILE A 292 21.59 6.39 3.36
CA ILE A 292 21.11 7.71 3.78
C ILE A 292 22.14 8.30 4.74
N VAL A 293 22.85 9.34 4.27
CA VAL A 293 23.88 10.05 5.03
C VAL A 293 23.31 11.29 5.72
N ASP A 294 22.28 11.90 5.16
CA ASP A 294 21.55 13.01 5.76
C ASP A 294 20.05 12.91 5.46
N ILE A 295 19.24 13.27 6.44
CA ILE A 295 17.79 13.40 6.31
C ILE A 295 17.29 14.54 7.16
N THR A 296 16.49 15.40 6.56
CA THR A 296 15.84 16.54 7.22
C THR A 296 14.38 16.66 6.78
N ALA A 297 13.55 17.32 7.60
CA ALA A 297 12.19 17.65 7.24
C ALA A 297 11.82 19.03 7.81
N GLU A 298 10.98 19.79 7.09
CA GLU A 298 10.49 21.09 7.58
C GLU A 298 9.57 20.92 8.78
N LYS A 299 8.81 19.81 8.81
CA LYS A 299 7.96 19.39 9.92
C LYS A 299 8.16 17.90 10.17
N GLY A 300 8.26 17.50 11.43
CA GLY A 300 8.47 16.09 11.80
C GLY A 300 9.91 15.60 11.64
N ASP A 301 10.91 16.50 11.59
CA ASP A 301 12.33 16.20 11.39
C ASP A 301 12.85 15.11 12.34
N GLN A 302 12.54 15.20 13.64
CA GLN A 302 13.00 14.21 14.61
C GLN A 302 12.37 12.82 14.36
N VAL A 303 11.13 12.76 13.88
CA VAL A 303 10.44 11.50 13.57
C VAL A 303 11.13 10.79 12.40
N MET A 304 11.53 11.54 11.37
CA MET A 304 12.27 10.99 10.23
C MET A 304 13.68 10.53 10.62
N LYS A 305 14.38 11.31 11.45
CA LYS A 305 15.70 10.90 11.98
C LYS A 305 15.59 9.65 12.83
N ASP A 306 14.59 9.55 13.65
CA ASP A 306 14.34 8.36 14.49
C ASP A 306 13.99 7.14 13.62
N LEU A 307 13.17 7.31 12.57
CA LEU A 307 12.88 6.26 11.60
C LEU A 307 14.17 5.71 10.97
N VAL A 308 15.00 6.59 10.42
CA VAL A 308 16.19 6.19 9.66
C VAL A 308 17.32 5.67 10.54
N PHE A 309 17.58 6.31 11.66
CA PHE A 309 18.79 6.05 12.45
C PHE A 309 18.59 5.12 13.65
N LYS A 310 17.33 4.80 14.02
CA LYS A 310 17.05 3.90 15.14
C LYS A 310 16.53 2.52 14.74
N ASN A 311 16.14 2.33 13.47
CA ASN A 311 15.65 1.05 12.99
C ASN A 311 16.72 0.36 12.12
N ALA A 312 16.87 -0.95 12.32
CA ALA A 312 17.82 -1.74 11.55
C ALA A 312 17.41 -1.76 10.06
N GLY A 313 18.38 -1.53 9.17
CA GLY A 313 18.17 -1.51 7.73
C GLY A 313 17.42 -0.29 7.18
N ALA A 314 17.03 0.68 8.03
CA ALA A 314 16.29 1.86 7.57
C ALA A 314 17.18 2.96 6.95
N ARG A 315 18.47 2.76 6.90
CA ARG A 315 19.40 3.68 6.21
C ARG A 315 19.51 3.43 4.71
N ALA A 316 18.67 2.55 4.16
CA ALA A 316 18.68 2.25 2.73
C ALA A 316 17.24 2.12 2.21
N LEU A 317 17.11 2.16 0.90
CA LEU A 317 15.82 2.03 0.22
C LEU A 317 15.45 0.55 -0.01
N GLY A 318 14.16 0.26 0.07
CA GLY A 318 13.56 -1.04 -0.24
C GLY A 318 12.65 -1.02 -1.45
N GLU A 319 12.19 0.17 -1.89
CA GLU A 319 11.31 0.27 -3.05
C GLU A 319 11.55 1.54 -3.85
N CYS A 320 11.31 1.42 -5.16
CA CYS A 320 11.09 2.55 -6.07
C CYS A 320 9.87 2.26 -6.95
N ALA A 321 8.89 3.14 -6.86
CA ALA A 321 7.62 3.04 -7.58
C ALA A 321 7.45 4.17 -8.60
N LEU A 322 6.92 3.83 -9.74
CA LEU A 322 6.63 4.74 -10.86
C LEU A 322 5.12 4.92 -10.97
N VAL A 323 4.66 6.12 -10.68
CA VAL A 323 3.25 6.53 -10.70
C VAL A 323 3.13 7.83 -11.49
N PRO A 324 2.33 7.88 -12.57
CA PRO A 324 2.17 9.11 -13.35
C PRO A 324 1.42 10.19 -12.56
N ASP A 325 1.87 11.44 -12.67
CA ASP A 325 1.20 12.60 -12.05
C ASP A 325 -0.27 12.77 -12.51
N PRO A 326 -0.65 12.48 -13.77
CA PRO A 326 -2.05 12.49 -14.20
C PRO A 326 -2.95 11.42 -13.59
N SER A 327 -2.53 10.69 -12.55
CA SER A 327 -3.38 9.71 -11.85
C SER A 327 -4.57 10.37 -11.15
N PRO A 328 -5.72 9.67 -11.00
CA PRO A 328 -6.89 10.22 -10.32
C PRO A 328 -6.61 10.66 -8.88
N ILE A 329 -5.71 9.96 -8.18
CA ILE A 329 -5.32 10.29 -6.81
C ILE A 329 -4.49 11.58 -6.79
N SER A 330 -3.48 11.70 -7.66
CA SER A 330 -2.67 12.90 -7.76
C SER A 330 -3.51 14.14 -8.10
N GLN A 331 -4.40 14.00 -9.08
CA GLN A 331 -5.24 15.09 -9.57
C GLN A 331 -6.31 15.52 -8.55
N SER A 332 -6.59 14.73 -7.53
CA SER A 332 -7.47 15.15 -6.43
C SER A 332 -6.90 16.31 -5.63
N GLY A 333 -5.57 16.45 -5.57
CA GLY A 333 -4.88 17.44 -4.75
C GLY A 333 -5.05 17.22 -3.24
N ILE A 334 -5.53 16.04 -2.83
CA ILE A 334 -5.88 15.71 -1.45
C ILE A 334 -4.77 14.86 -0.83
N THR A 335 -4.45 15.12 0.44
CA THR A 335 -3.72 14.17 1.28
C THR A 335 -4.75 13.34 2.03
N PHE A 336 -4.75 12.03 1.78
CA PHE A 336 -5.75 11.13 2.35
C PHE A 336 -5.43 10.68 3.77
N PHE A 337 -4.19 10.86 4.23
CA PHE A 337 -3.70 10.30 5.51
C PHE A 337 -3.90 8.78 5.58
N ASN A 338 -3.80 8.13 4.44
CA ASN A 338 -3.96 6.70 4.26
C ASN A 338 -2.96 6.24 3.20
N THR A 339 -2.02 5.39 3.57
CA THR A 339 -0.90 4.94 2.72
C THR A 339 -1.41 4.37 1.39
N LEU A 340 -2.48 3.58 1.38
CA LEU A 340 -3.06 3.00 0.15
C LEU A 340 -3.36 4.07 -0.94
N PHE A 341 -3.73 5.29 -0.54
CA PHE A 341 -3.98 6.39 -1.48
C PHE A 341 -2.75 7.25 -1.67
N ASP A 342 -2.10 7.65 -0.57
CA ASP A 342 -1.06 8.66 -0.60
C ASP A 342 0.19 8.18 -1.36
N GLU A 343 0.56 6.88 -1.26
CA GLU A 343 1.64 6.28 -2.04
C GLU A 343 1.32 6.28 -3.54
N ASN A 344 0.07 5.99 -3.91
CA ASN A 344 -0.40 5.97 -5.29
C ASN A 344 -0.69 7.39 -5.87
N ALA A 345 -0.39 8.44 -5.13
CA ALA A 345 -0.52 9.82 -5.58
C ALA A 345 0.66 10.33 -6.41
N SER A 346 1.81 9.65 -6.41
CA SER A 346 2.98 10.05 -7.21
C SER A 346 4.08 8.98 -7.19
N ASN A 347 5.10 9.15 -8.03
CA ASN A 347 6.35 8.39 -7.84
C ASN A 347 6.77 8.46 -6.38
N HIS A 348 7.16 7.32 -5.80
CA HIS A 348 7.59 7.26 -4.40
C HIS A 348 8.78 6.31 -4.22
N LEU A 349 9.41 6.44 -3.08
CA LEU A 349 10.50 5.58 -2.62
C LEU A 349 10.15 5.06 -1.22
N ALA A 350 10.48 3.80 -0.92
CA ALA A 350 10.34 3.29 0.44
C ALA A 350 11.69 3.22 1.16
N ILE A 351 11.74 3.78 2.35
CA ILE A 351 12.82 3.58 3.30
C ILE A 351 12.62 2.21 3.96
N GLY A 352 13.64 1.34 3.91
CA GLY A 352 13.63 0.09 4.66
C GLY A 352 13.54 -1.17 3.80
N ALA A 353 12.65 -2.10 4.16
CA ALA A 353 12.59 -3.46 3.61
C ALA A 353 12.18 -3.50 2.13
N ALA A 354 12.84 -4.37 1.37
CA ALA A 354 12.44 -4.72 0.00
C ALA A 354 11.53 -5.94 -0.03
N TYR A 355 10.66 -6.02 -1.05
CA TYR A 355 9.91 -7.24 -1.34
C TYR A 355 10.79 -8.27 -2.04
N ALA A 356 10.74 -9.51 -1.58
CA ALA A 356 11.52 -10.60 -2.15
C ALA A 356 11.18 -10.85 -3.63
N THR A 357 9.94 -10.62 -4.03
CA THR A 357 9.44 -10.77 -5.39
C THR A 357 10.04 -9.79 -6.40
N SER A 358 10.71 -8.73 -5.93
CA SER A 358 11.38 -7.75 -6.78
C SER A 358 12.67 -8.26 -7.48
N VAL A 359 13.03 -9.53 -7.31
CA VAL A 359 14.08 -10.23 -8.09
C VAL A 359 13.59 -11.61 -8.53
N VAL A 360 14.08 -12.06 -9.68
CA VAL A 360 13.73 -13.39 -10.21
C VAL A 360 14.08 -14.49 -9.22
N GLY A 361 13.09 -15.30 -8.84
CA GLY A 361 13.28 -16.41 -7.88
C GLY A 361 13.37 -15.97 -6.42
N GLY A 362 13.21 -14.67 -6.12
CA GLY A 362 13.40 -14.13 -4.77
C GLY A 362 12.47 -14.73 -3.72
N ALA A 363 11.26 -15.14 -4.09
CA ALA A 363 10.32 -15.79 -3.17
C ALA A 363 10.86 -17.11 -2.55
N GLU A 364 11.81 -17.76 -3.21
CA GLU A 364 12.46 -19.01 -2.79
C GLU A 364 13.84 -18.80 -2.15
N MET A 365 14.34 -17.56 -2.15
CA MET A 365 15.65 -17.21 -1.62
C MET A 365 15.64 -17.09 -0.09
N SER A 366 16.76 -17.40 0.53
CA SER A 366 17.01 -17.05 1.93
C SER A 366 17.23 -15.54 2.08
N GLU A 367 17.17 -15.04 3.30
CA GLU A 367 17.41 -13.61 3.59
C GLU A 367 18.83 -13.19 3.17
N GLU A 368 19.83 -14.05 3.33
CA GLU A 368 21.22 -13.80 2.92
C GLU A 368 21.37 -13.77 1.38
N GLU A 369 20.62 -14.61 0.68
CA GLU A 369 20.62 -14.62 -0.79
C GLU A 369 19.93 -13.37 -1.35
N LEU A 370 18.84 -12.91 -0.73
CA LEU A 370 18.16 -11.65 -1.09
C LEU A 370 19.07 -10.44 -0.88
N GLU A 371 19.79 -10.38 0.26
CA GLU A 371 20.76 -9.31 0.53
C GLU A 371 21.93 -9.34 -0.48
N ALA A 372 22.46 -10.51 -0.80
CA ALA A 372 23.48 -10.67 -1.82
C ALA A 372 22.99 -10.23 -3.21
N ALA A 373 21.71 -10.47 -3.53
CA ALA A 373 21.05 -9.99 -4.76
C ALA A 373 20.85 -8.47 -4.79
N GLY A 374 21.01 -7.76 -3.67
CA GLY A 374 20.88 -6.31 -3.57
C GLY A 374 19.60 -5.83 -2.92
N LEU A 375 18.79 -6.71 -2.35
CA LEU A 375 17.55 -6.34 -1.67
C LEU A 375 17.79 -5.98 -0.20
N ASN A 376 17.26 -4.84 0.23
CA ASN A 376 17.45 -4.36 1.60
C ASN A 376 16.57 -5.13 2.59
N ARG A 377 17.15 -5.41 3.76
CA ARG A 377 16.48 -6.03 4.90
C ARG A 377 16.26 -4.99 5.99
N SER A 378 15.03 -4.88 6.46
CA SER A 378 14.67 -3.96 7.55
C SER A 378 13.43 -4.45 8.29
N ASP A 379 13.24 -3.92 9.49
CA ASP A 379 12.01 -4.10 10.27
C ASP A 379 10.92 -3.09 9.89
N VAL A 380 11.25 -2.10 9.05
CA VAL A 380 10.34 -1.05 8.60
C VAL A 380 10.28 -0.99 7.08
N HIS A 381 9.15 -0.48 6.58
CA HIS A 381 8.94 -0.12 5.18
C HIS A 381 8.05 1.12 5.18
N VAL A 382 8.58 2.24 4.71
CA VAL A 382 7.88 3.54 4.80
C VAL A 382 8.06 4.33 3.50
N ASP A 383 6.95 4.50 2.79
CA ASP A 383 6.89 5.22 1.53
C ASP A 383 6.86 6.72 1.74
N PHE A 384 7.58 7.46 0.90
CA PHE A 384 7.50 8.91 0.83
C PHE A 384 7.44 9.37 -0.63
N MET A 385 6.51 10.27 -0.92
CA MET A 385 6.15 10.69 -2.26
C MET A 385 7.12 11.75 -2.78
N ILE A 386 7.68 11.52 -3.95
CA ILE A 386 8.69 12.38 -4.59
C ILE A 386 8.26 12.92 -5.96
N GLY A 387 7.22 12.32 -6.56
CA GLY A 387 6.75 12.65 -7.91
C GLY A 387 6.03 13.99 -8.00
N SER A 388 6.11 14.61 -9.15
CA SER A 388 5.38 15.84 -9.53
C SER A 388 5.30 15.96 -11.04
N ASN A 389 4.50 16.92 -11.53
CA ASN A 389 4.44 17.28 -12.95
C ASN A 389 5.73 17.93 -13.50
N GLN A 390 6.80 18.00 -12.71
CA GLN A 390 8.13 18.49 -13.11
C GLN A 390 9.20 17.40 -13.01
N MET A 391 8.81 16.14 -12.75
CA MET A 391 9.77 15.05 -12.62
C MET A 391 10.04 14.38 -13.96
N ASP A 392 11.31 14.29 -14.30
CA ASP A 392 11.83 13.47 -15.39
C ASP A 392 12.54 12.24 -14.80
N ILE A 393 12.38 11.08 -15.45
CA ILE A 393 13.07 9.85 -15.07
C ILE A 393 13.67 9.22 -16.32
N ASP A 394 14.96 8.90 -16.26
CA ASP A 394 15.66 8.12 -17.28
C ASP A 394 16.00 6.72 -16.76
N GLY A 395 15.72 5.70 -17.55
CA GLY A 395 16.33 4.39 -17.39
C GLY A 395 17.74 4.39 -17.97
N ILE A 396 18.74 3.90 -17.22
CA ILE A 396 20.14 3.84 -17.64
C ILE A 396 20.49 2.37 -17.94
N ARG A 397 20.91 2.08 -19.18
CA ARG A 397 21.39 0.76 -19.56
C ARG A 397 22.83 0.52 -19.06
N GLU A 398 23.30 -0.73 -19.11
CA GLU A 398 24.68 -1.09 -18.71
C GLU A 398 25.78 -0.34 -19.51
N ASP A 399 25.49 0.04 -20.76
CA ASP A 399 26.40 0.81 -21.60
C ASP A 399 26.34 2.33 -21.35
N GLY A 400 25.55 2.77 -20.38
CA GLY A 400 25.34 4.18 -20.03
C GLY A 400 24.30 4.90 -20.89
N THR A 401 23.68 4.23 -21.87
CA THR A 401 22.60 4.82 -22.66
C THR A 401 21.39 5.16 -21.79
N ARG A 402 20.89 6.39 -21.93
CA ARG A 402 19.70 6.87 -21.21
C ARG A 402 18.44 6.71 -22.09
N VAL A 403 17.41 6.17 -21.51
CA VAL A 403 16.08 6.01 -22.14
C VAL A 403 15.06 6.79 -21.33
N PRO A 404 14.36 7.78 -21.91
CA PRO A 404 13.32 8.49 -21.19
C PRO A 404 12.19 7.55 -20.75
N LEU A 405 11.91 7.51 -19.45
CA LEU A 405 10.78 6.77 -18.88
C LEU A 405 9.65 7.72 -18.49
N PHE A 406 10.00 8.85 -17.88
CA PHE A 406 9.07 9.92 -17.53
C PHE A 406 9.58 11.26 -18.06
N ARG A 407 8.63 12.10 -18.51
CA ARG A 407 8.85 13.52 -18.80
C ARG A 407 7.67 14.31 -18.29
N ASN A 408 7.97 15.40 -17.57
CA ASN A 408 6.96 16.26 -16.94
C ASN A 408 5.96 15.45 -16.10
N GLY A 409 6.43 14.47 -15.35
CA GLY A 409 5.63 13.66 -14.43
C GLY A 409 4.78 12.57 -15.06
N ASP A 410 4.85 12.34 -16.37
CA ASP A 410 4.07 11.32 -17.06
C ASP A 410 4.94 10.38 -17.89
N TRP A 411 4.40 9.20 -18.23
CA TRP A 411 5.09 8.22 -19.05
C TRP A 411 5.51 8.81 -20.41
N ALA A 412 6.79 8.65 -20.74
CA ALA A 412 7.36 9.07 -22.03
C ALA A 412 7.51 7.90 -23.03
N ILE A 413 7.00 6.72 -22.67
CA ILE A 413 7.12 5.46 -23.40
C ILE A 413 5.77 4.80 -23.61
#